data_3490f038063fe6e7259a6d112d29ccc6
#
_entry.id   3490f038063fe6e7259a6d112d29ccc6
#
_cell.length_a   1.000
_cell.length_b   1.000
_cell.length_c   1.000
_cell.angle_alpha   90.00
_cell.angle_beta   90.00
_cell.angle_gamma   90.00
#
_symmetry.space_group_name_H-M   'P 1'
#
loop_
_entity.id
_entity.type
_entity.pdbx_description
1 polymer ?
#
loop_
_entity_poly.entity_id
_entity_poly.type
_entity_poly.pdbx_seq_one_letter_code
_entity_poly.pdbx_strand_id
1 'polypeptide(L)'
;YHNAGVKLFVSDFTLDTGIPSVGVLAYDPATFPELSEIVWTAGTTPNPQKAFSRALTEVAQLAGDFDTAANYVASGLPKFTDLADADYVMNPGKMIDINALPDLSDDNIKIEIENCLGALAPIGMDVLLINTMHPDLEIPAFYTIIPGAHFRERALGTSVGMFASKHIADNRSPQAAIDELRTIDKELPGKYYVKFYLGSCHIALGDPKTALTYLEAALNLEPNEQDIASIYSYMGVALKDMGEYRQALSILKKGEELDQERTDIYNLMGFCHFKLKENEAAITNFKKVIQLDPTSAIDYANIASNYRDMGQTAKAIRYYEMALTLDGSIEFARENLVKLKGQDA
;
A
#
# COMPACT_ATOMS: atom_id res chain seq x y z
N TYR A 1 26.67 -1.38 -20.87
CA TYR A 1 26.96 -2.36 -19.83
C TYR A 1 28.37 -2.93 -19.93
N HIS A 2 28.73 -3.52 -21.05
CA HIS A 2 30.08 -4.11 -21.25
C HIS A 2 31.21 -3.12 -20.95
N ASN A 3 31.12 -1.88 -21.45
CA ASN A 3 32.12 -0.83 -21.20
C ASN A 3 32.17 -0.38 -19.71
N ALA A 4 31.09 -0.60 -18.96
CA ALA A 4 31.03 -0.35 -17.52
C ALA A 4 31.44 -1.57 -16.67
N GLY A 5 31.85 -2.69 -17.30
CA GLY A 5 32.22 -3.90 -16.58
C GLY A 5 31.04 -4.80 -16.13
N VAL A 6 29.80 -4.34 -16.31
CA VAL A 6 28.59 -5.06 -15.91
C VAL A 6 28.40 -6.33 -16.75
N LYS A 7 28.21 -7.46 -16.10
CA LYS A 7 27.88 -8.74 -16.72
C LYS A 7 26.40 -8.85 -16.98
N LEU A 8 26.03 -9.33 -18.17
CA LEU A 8 24.65 -9.57 -18.58
C LEU A 8 24.44 -11.02 -18.97
N PHE A 9 23.36 -11.61 -18.54
CA PHE A 9 22.88 -12.93 -18.93
C PHE A 9 21.46 -12.78 -19.47
N VAL A 10 21.23 -13.25 -20.67
CA VAL A 10 19.96 -13.08 -21.39
C VAL A 10 19.27 -14.43 -21.51
N SER A 11 18.01 -14.49 -21.15
CA SER A 11 17.22 -15.72 -21.11
C SER A 11 15.92 -15.58 -21.87
N ASP A 12 15.51 -16.66 -22.50
CA ASP A 12 14.16 -16.79 -23.07
C ASP A 12 13.15 -17.09 -21.96
N PHE A 13 12.18 -16.21 -21.79
CA PHE A 13 11.06 -16.30 -20.87
C PHE A 13 9.72 -16.41 -21.61
N THR A 14 9.73 -16.73 -22.89
CA THR A 14 8.50 -16.86 -23.69
C THR A 14 7.55 -17.93 -23.13
N LEU A 15 8.12 -18.98 -22.53
CA LEU A 15 7.38 -20.12 -21.96
C LEU A 15 6.34 -20.67 -22.97
N ASP A 16 5.15 -20.98 -22.48
CA ASP A 16 4.04 -21.51 -23.25
C ASP A 16 3.11 -20.42 -23.84
N THR A 17 3.34 -19.16 -23.49
CA THR A 17 2.50 -18.04 -23.98
C THR A 17 2.70 -17.78 -25.48
N GLY A 18 3.83 -18.16 -26.07
CA GLY A 18 4.19 -17.84 -27.45
C GLY A 18 4.43 -16.34 -27.70
N ILE A 19 4.30 -15.49 -26.70
CA ILE A 19 4.60 -14.05 -26.80
C ILE A 19 6.04 -13.82 -26.37
N PRO A 20 6.90 -13.24 -27.24
CA PRO A 20 8.31 -13.07 -26.93
C PRO A 20 8.54 -12.35 -25.62
N SER A 21 9.20 -13.04 -24.71
CA SER A 21 9.56 -12.52 -23.39
C SER A 21 11.03 -12.79 -23.14
N VAL A 22 11.80 -11.75 -22.85
CA VAL A 22 13.25 -11.84 -22.64
C VAL A 22 13.58 -11.36 -21.24
N GLY A 23 14.24 -12.22 -20.47
CA GLY A 23 14.80 -11.89 -19.16
C GLY A 23 16.25 -11.44 -19.30
N VAL A 24 16.66 -10.46 -18.48
CA VAL A 24 18.06 -10.02 -18.37
C VAL A 24 18.46 -9.98 -16.90
N LEU A 25 19.46 -10.79 -16.56
CA LEU A 25 20.14 -10.71 -15.28
C LEU A 25 21.42 -9.90 -15.46
N ALA A 26 21.65 -8.94 -14.56
CA ALA A 26 22.80 -8.07 -14.58
C ALA A 26 23.44 -7.99 -13.18
N TYR A 27 24.77 -7.99 -13.13
CA TYR A 27 25.51 -7.66 -11.92
C TYR A 27 26.89 -7.08 -12.28
N ASP A 28 27.45 -6.28 -11.38
CA ASP A 28 28.81 -5.76 -11.49
C ASP A 28 29.76 -6.61 -10.62
N PRO A 29 30.68 -7.39 -11.22
CA PRO A 29 31.63 -8.19 -10.45
C PRO A 29 32.59 -7.39 -9.58
N ALA A 30 32.78 -6.10 -9.85
CA ALA A 30 33.68 -5.24 -9.08
C ALA A 30 33.07 -4.72 -7.79
N THR A 31 31.76 -4.60 -7.72
CA THR A 31 31.04 -4.01 -6.61
C THR A 31 30.07 -4.96 -5.89
N PHE A 32 29.73 -6.08 -6.51
CA PHE A 32 28.88 -7.12 -5.90
C PHE A 32 29.70 -8.00 -4.92
N PRO A 33 29.16 -8.35 -3.73
CA PRO A 33 27.85 -7.98 -3.19
C PRO A 33 27.83 -6.72 -2.31
N GLU A 34 28.98 -6.08 -2.05
CA GLU A 34 29.13 -5.07 -1.01
C GLU A 34 28.43 -3.74 -1.35
N LEU A 35 28.49 -3.31 -2.62
CA LEU A 35 27.98 -2.02 -3.07
C LEU A 35 26.88 -2.14 -4.12
N SER A 36 26.72 -3.30 -4.74
CA SER A 36 25.69 -3.53 -5.75
C SER A 36 24.98 -4.86 -5.57
N GLU A 37 23.85 -5.01 -6.23
CA GLU A 37 23.00 -6.19 -6.16
C GLU A 37 22.91 -6.89 -7.50
N ILE A 38 22.33 -8.10 -7.49
CA ILE A 38 21.89 -8.78 -8.71
C ILE A 38 20.56 -8.14 -9.14
N VAL A 39 20.51 -7.65 -10.36
CA VAL A 39 19.32 -7.06 -10.99
C VAL A 39 18.75 -8.05 -11.99
N TRP A 40 17.48 -8.38 -11.87
CA TRP A 40 16.76 -9.20 -12.82
C TRP A 40 15.53 -8.48 -13.34
N THR A 41 15.48 -8.36 -14.67
CA THR A 41 14.37 -7.69 -15.38
C THR A 41 13.83 -8.57 -16.49
N ALA A 42 12.64 -8.26 -16.97
CA ALA A 42 12.09 -8.90 -18.16
C ALA A 42 11.35 -7.89 -19.03
N GLY A 43 11.43 -8.11 -20.33
CA GLY A 43 10.65 -7.37 -21.32
C GLY A 43 9.79 -8.33 -22.14
N THR A 44 8.54 -8.01 -22.32
CA THR A 44 7.59 -8.76 -23.15
C THR A 44 6.99 -7.82 -24.17
N THR A 45 7.12 -8.15 -25.43
CA THR A 45 6.48 -7.44 -26.57
C THR A 45 6.26 -8.43 -27.71
N PRO A 46 5.37 -8.12 -28.67
CA PRO A 46 5.18 -8.96 -29.85
C PRO A 46 6.45 -9.16 -30.68
N ASN A 47 7.42 -8.24 -30.60
CA ASN A 47 8.69 -8.31 -31.32
C ASN A 47 9.85 -8.70 -30.38
N PRO A 48 10.64 -9.77 -30.69
CA PRO A 48 11.68 -10.26 -29.79
C PRO A 48 12.80 -9.24 -29.51
N GLN A 49 13.22 -8.46 -30.50
CA GLN A 49 14.29 -7.47 -30.34
C GLN A 49 13.79 -6.30 -29.45
N LYS A 50 12.53 -5.90 -29.59
CA LYS A 50 11.91 -4.90 -28.70
C LYS A 50 11.76 -5.43 -27.28
N ALA A 51 11.40 -6.72 -27.10
CA ALA A 51 11.35 -7.38 -25.80
C ALA A 51 12.71 -7.32 -25.10
N PHE A 52 13.78 -7.65 -25.80
CA PHE A 52 15.16 -7.56 -25.29
C PHE A 52 15.54 -6.10 -24.95
N SER A 53 15.27 -5.16 -25.85
CA SER A 53 15.54 -3.73 -25.63
C SER A 53 14.82 -3.23 -24.36
N ARG A 54 13.57 -3.64 -24.16
CA ARG A 54 12.78 -3.30 -22.97
C ARG A 54 13.42 -3.85 -21.69
N ALA A 55 13.82 -5.12 -21.69
CA ALA A 55 14.49 -5.71 -20.53
C ALA A 55 15.78 -4.97 -20.17
N LEU A 56 16.58 -4.56 -21.18
CA LEU A 56 17.81 -3.79 -20.96
C LEU A 56 17.54 -2.39 -20.38
N THR A 57 16.48 -1.71 -20.84
CA THR A 57 16.10 -0.40 -20.29
C THR A 57 15.63 -0.51 -18.84
N GLU A 58 14.93 -1.58 -18.51
CA GLU A 58 14.51 -1.83 -17.12
C GLU A 58 15.71 -2.15 -16.21
N VAL A 59 16.76 -2.84 -16.70
CA VAL A 59 18.02 -3.00 -15.94
C VAL A 59 18.59 -1.63 -15.56
N ALA A 60 18.63 -0.68 -16.49
CA ALA A 60 19.12 0.67 -16.19
C ALA A 60 18.27 1.42 -15.18
N GLN A 61 16.96 1.21 -15.21
CA GLN A 61 16.03 1.85 -14.25
C GLN A 61 16.15 1.25 -12.84
N LEU A 62 16.32 -0.07 -12.74
CA LEU A 62 16.33 -0.79 -11.47
C LEU A 62 17.71 -0.84 -10.82
N ALA A 63 18.76 -0.87 -11.62
CA ALA A 63 20.13 -0.90 -11.13
C ALA A 63 20.57 0.45 -10.53
N GLY A 64 19.92 1.55 -10.95
CA GLY A 64 20.38 2.88 -10.60
C GLY A 64 21.86 3.03 -11.00
N ASP A 65 22.65 3.40 -10.03
CA ASP A 65 24.10 3.38 -10.11
C ASP A 65 24.61 2.12 -9.43
N PHE A 66 25.28 1.21 -10.13
CA PHE A 66 25.72 -0.10 -9.63
C PHE A 66 26.71 -0.02 -8.45
N ASP A 67 27.25 1.16 -8.13
CA ASP A 67 28.16 1.38 -7.02
C ASP A 67 27.56 2.21 -5.87
N THR A 68 26.25 2.41 -5.84
CA THR A 68 25.57 3.24 -4.82
C THR A 68 25.03 2.47 -3.63
N ALA A 69 25.10 1.17 -3.59
CA ALA A 69 24.41 0.32 -2.61
C ALA A 69 22.89 0.61 -2.50
N ALA A 70 22.30 1.11 -3.57
CA ALA A 70 20.88 1.47 -3.60
C ALA A 70 20.01 0.23 -3.64
N ASN A 71 19.38 -0.10 -2.53
CA ASN A 71 18.39 -1.16 -2.41
C ASN A 71 17.07 -0.71 -3.05
N TYR A 72 16.95 -0.80 -4.37
CA TYR A 72 15.70 -0.52 -5.04
C TYR A 72 14.88 -1.79 -5.26
N VAL A 73 13.85 -1.99 -4.43
CA VAL A 73 12.86 -3.07 -4.59
C VAL A 73 11.67 -2.53 -5.39
N ALA A 74 11.78 -2.53 -6.71
CA ALA A 74 10.71 -2.02 -7.58
C ALA A 74 9.47 -2.89 -7.58
N SER A 75 9.65 -4.20 -7.40
CA SER A 75 8.62 -5.18 -7.71
C SER A 75 8.03 -5.86 -6.49
N GLY A 76 8.71 -5.85 -5.34
CA GLY A 76 8.35 -6.69 -4.19
C GLY A 76 8.67 -8.18 -4.38
N LEU A 77 9.20 -8.58 -5.54
CA LEU A 77 9.71 -9.94 -5.73
C LEU A 77 11.01 -10.13 -4.94
N PRO A 78 11.22 -11.33 -4.38
CA PRO A 78 12.50 -11.68 -3.79
C PRO A 78 13.63 -11.49 -4.82
N LYS A 79 14.68 -10.78 -4.44
CA LYS A 79 15.89 -10.65 -5.24
C LYS A 79 16.81 -11.85 -5.01
N PHE A 80 17.60 -12.21 -6.02
CA PHE A 80 18.73 -13.09 -5.79
C PHE A 80 19.78 -12.38 -4.93
N THR A 81 20.16 -13.01 -3.84
CA THR A 81 21.22 -12.52 -2.95
C THR A 81 22.55 -13.25 -3.20
N ASP A 82 22.50 -14.39 -3.84
CA ASP A 82 23.66 -15.20 -4.20
C ASP A 82 23.63 -15.55 -5.70
N LEU A 83 24.78 -15.47 -6.35
CA LEU A 83 24.93 -15.89 -7.76
C LEU A 83 24.66 -17.38 -7.98
N ALA A 84 24.86 -18.21 -6.94
CA ALA A 84 24.55 -19.63 -7.00
C ALA A 84 23.05 -19.89 -7.23
N ASP A 85 22.17 -19.07 -6.66
CA ASP A 85 20.72 -19.15 -6.87
C ASP A 85 20.30 -18.82 -8.31
N ALA A 86 21.12 -18.04 -9.02
CA ALA A 86 20.93 -17.64 -10.40
C ALA A 86 21.70 -18.52 -11.42
N ASP A 87 22.34 -19.59 -10.99
CA ASP A 87 23.23 -20.42 -11.85
C ASP A 87 22.49 -20.97 -13.08
N TYR A 88 21.23 -21.36 -12.92
CA TYR A 88 20.41 -21.87 -14.03
C TYR A 88 20.17 -20.85 -15.16
N VAL A 89 20.34 -19.55 -14.89
CA VAL A 89 20.28 -18.47 -15.90
C VAL A 89 21.66 -18.20 -16.47
N MET A 90 22.70 -18.22 -15.64
CA MET A 90 24.07 -17.90 -16.04
C MET A 90 24.74 -19.02 -16.79
N ASN A 91 24.40 -20.27 -16.48
CA ASN A 91 24.96 -21.49 -17.11
C ASN A 91 23.85 -22.36 -17.75
N PRO A 92 23.16 -21.85 -18.79
CA PRO A 92 22.03 -22.55 -19.39
C PRO A 92 22.49 -23.82 -20.13
N GLY A 93 21.67 -24.86 -20.05
CA GLY A 93 21.95 -26.11 -20.81
C GLY A 93 21.73 -25.99 -22.32
N LYS A 94 21.07 -24.91 -22.79
CA LYS A 94 20.77 -24.65 -24.20
C LYS A 94 20.84 -23.16 -24.50
N MET A 95 21.43 -22.83 -25.64
CA MET A 95 21.40 -21.45 -26.18
C MET A 95 20.63 -21.42 -27.50
N ILE A 96 19.91 -20.35 -27.73
CA ILE A 96 19.14 -20.08 -28.94
C ILE A 96 19.46 -18.68 -29.46
N ASP A 97 19.27 -18.47 -30.76
CA ASP A 97 19.30 -17.12 -31.34
C ASP A 97 18.01 -16.39 -31.02
N ILE A 98 18.07 -15.09 -30.73
CA ILE A 98 16.88 -14.27 -30.42
C ILE A 98 15.89 -14.27 -31.61
N ASN A 99 16.38 -14.38 -32.84
CA ASN A 99 15.54 -14.47 -34.03
C ASN A 99 14.82 -15.83 -34.18
N ALA A 100 15.12 -16.79 -33.31
CA ALA A 100 14.39 -18.05 -33.24
C ALA A 100 13.15 -17.96 -32.34
N LEU A 101 13.00 -16.87 -31.57
CA LEU A 101 11.79 -16.59 -30.82
C LEU A 101 10.64 -16.25 -31.77
N PRO A 102 9.38 -16.52 -31.38
CA PRO A 102 8.20 -16.07 -32.15
C PRO A 102 8.28 -14.56 -32.42
N ASP A 103 7.92 -14.11 -33.62
CA ASP A 103 7.70 -12.71 -33.92
C ASP A 103 6.21 -12.54 -34.27
N LEU A 104 5.45 -11.87 -33.38
CA LEU A 104 4.03 -11.62 -33.52
C LEU A 104 3.75 -10.19 -33.95
N SER A 105 4.82 -9.39 -34.16
CA SER A 105 4.69 -7.98 -34.51
C SER A 105 4.12 -7.77 -35.91
N ASP A 106 3.38 -6.69 -36.07
CA ASP A 106 2.87 -6.21 -37.37
C ASP A 106 2.80 -4.69 -37.33
N ASP A 107 2.93 -4.03 -38.49
CA ASP A 107 2.74 -2.58 -38.60
C ASP A 107 1.29 -2.16 -38.36
N ASN A 108 0.34 -3.08 -38.56
CA ASN A 108 -1.05 -2.91 -38.21
C ASN A 108 -1.30 -3.43 -36.80
N ILE A 109 -1.53 -2.51 -35.86
CA ILE A 109 -1.76 -2.82 -34.45
C ILE A 109 -2.89 -3.86 -34.25
N LYS A 110 -3.92 -3.83 -35.10
CA LYS A 110 -5.04 -4.80 -35.01
C LYS A 110 -4.54 -6.22 -35.29
N ILE A 111 -3.72 -6.39 -36.31
CA ILE A 111 -3.14 -7.71 -36.67
C ILE A 111 -2.20 -8.16 -35.55
N GLU A 112 -1.37 -7.26 -35.00
CA GLU A 112 -0.48 -7.55 -33.88
C GLU A 112 -1.28 -8.04 -32.65
N ILE A 113 -2.40 -7.41 -32.33
CA ILE A 113 -3.29 -7.85 -31.24
C ILE A 113 -3.90 -9.23 -31.57
N GLU A 114 -4.37 -9.46 -32.79
CA GLU A 114 -4.95 -10.74 -33.21
C GLU A 114 -3.91 -11.88 -33.13
N ASN A 115 -2.64 -11.60 -33.48
CA ASN A 115 -1.53 -12.54 -33.35
C ASN A 115 -1.30 -12.91 -31.86
N CYS A 116 -1.29 -11.91 -30.95
CA CYS A 116 -1.13 -12.14 -29.53
C CYS A 116 -2.29 -12.96 -28.94
N LEU A 117 -3.54 -12.64 -29.34
CA LEU A 117 -4.72 -13.42 -28.93
C LEU A 117 -4.64 -14.86 -29.43
N GLY A 118 -4.17 -15.06 -30.68
CA GLY A 118 -3.94 -16.38 -31.26
C GLY A 118 -2.87 -17.19 -30.51
N ALA A 119 -1.86 -16.55 -29.94
CA ALA A 119 -0.85 -17.18 -29.12
C ALA A 119 -1.37 -17.59 -27.72
N LEU A 120 -2.26 -16.82 -27.12
CA LEU A 120 -2.83 -17.09 -25.79
C LEU A 120 -3.99 -18.11 -25.81
N ALA A 121 -4.75 -18.15 -26.89
CA ALA A 121 -5.93 -19.02 -27.00
C ALA A 121 -5.63 -20.53 -26.77
N PRO A 122 -4.53 -21.13 -27.30
CA PRO A 122 -4.22 -22.54 -27.09
C PRO A 122 -3.98 -22.92 -25.62
N ILE A 123 -3.55 -21.97 -24.79
CA ILE A 123 -3.32 -22.19 -23.36
C ILE A 123 -4.53 -21.78 -22.49
N GLY A 124 -5.67 -21.50 -23.12
CA GLY A 124 -6.94 -21.19 -22.42
C GLY A 124 -6.97 -19.83 -21.74
N MET A 125 -6.15 -18.88 -22.18
CA MET A 125 -6.15 -17.51 -21.68
C MET A 125 -7.09 -16.60 -22.51
N ASP A 126 -8.20 -16.23 -21.96
CA ASP A 126 -9.10 -15.23 -22.51
C ASP A 126 -8.61 -13.80 -22.16
N VAL A 127 -8.82 -12.87 -23.10
CA VAL A 127 -8.45 -11.47 -22.91
C VAL A 127 -9.73 -10.63 -22.90
N LEU A 128 -10.01 -9.97 -21.78
CA LEU A 128 -11.13 -9.06 -21.60
C LEU A 128 -10.65 -7.62 -21.70
N LEU A 129 -11.25 -6.84 -22.59
CA LEU A 129 -10.98 -5.42 -22.76
C LEU A 129 -12.14 -4.59 -22.24
N ILE A 130 -11.89 -3.78 -21.22
CA ILE A 130 -12.85 -2.84 -20.68
C ILE A 130 -12.53 -1.46 -21.24
N ASN A 131 -13.47 -0.86 -21.96
CA ASN A 131 -13.32 0.52 -22.41
C ASN A 131 -13.46 1.46 -21.20
N THR A 132 -12.40 2.18 -20.87
CA THR A 132 -12.33 3.15 -19.79
C THR A 132 -12.17 4.59 -20.32
N MET A 133 -12.43 4.82 -21.60
CA MET A 133 -12.35 6.12 -22.23
C MET A 133 -13.28 7.13 -21.51
N HIS A 134 -12.71 8.28 -21.14
CA HIS A 134 -13.51 9.36 -20.57
C HIS A 134 -14.39 9.98 -21.66
N PRO A 135 -15.72 10.12 -21.45
CA PRO A 135 -16.64 10.56 -22.49
C PRO A 135 -16.34 11.95 -23.05
N ASP A 136 -15.85 12.88 -22.22
CA ASP A 136 -15.58 14.26 -22.64
C ASP A 136 -14.19 14.43 -23.29
N LEU A 137 -13.24 13.54 -22.98
CA LEU A 137 -11.87 13.64 -23.51
C LEU A 137 -11.69 12.87 -24.82
N GLU A 138 -12.52 11.88 -25.07
CA GLU A 138 -12.50 11.00 -26.24
C GLU A 138 -11.14 10.38 -26.55
N ILE A 139 -10.26 10.30 -25.53
CA ILE A 139 -8.94 9.66 -25.63
C ILE A 139 -9.13 8.16 -25.39
N PRO A 140 -8.81 7.29 -26.37
CA PRO A 140 -8.96 5.84 -26.22
C PRO A 140 -8.15 5.34 -25.01
N ALA A 141 -8.84 4.72 -24.08
CA ALA A 141 -8.24 4.08 -22.90
C ALA A 141 -8.93 2.75 -22.63
N PHE A 142 -8.13 1.71 -22.37
CA PHE A 142 -8.62 0.36 -22.12
C PHE A 142 -7.96 -0.22 -20.88
N TYR A 143 -8.73 -0.95 -20.10
CA TYR A 143 -8.24 -1.81 -19.04
C TYR A 143 -8.29 -3.27 -19.50
N THR A 144 -7.15 -3.94 -19.51
CA THR A 144 -7.04 -5.32 -20.00
C THR A 144 -7.02 -6.28 -18.81
N ILE A 145 -7.85 -7.30 -18.84
CA ILE A 145 -7.88 -8.39 -17.85
C ILE A 145 -7.66 -9.70 -18.57
N ILE A 146 -6.72 -10.50 -18.08
CA ILE A 146 -6.47 -11.86 -18.56
C ILE A 146 -6.70 -12.79 -17.37
N PRO A 147 -7.88 -13.43 -17.25
CA PRO A 147 -8.18 -14.36 -16.18
C PRO A 147 -7.16 -15.51 -16.16
N GLY A 148 -6.62 -15.83 -14.99
CA GLY A 148 -5.59 -16.86 -14.82
C GLY A 148 -4.15 -16.39 -15.05
N ALA A 149 -3.92 -15.18 -15.56
CA ALA A 149 -2.58 -14.61 -15.58
C ALA A 149 -2.14 -14.20 -14.16
N HIS A 150 -0.89 -14.50 -13.81
CA HIS A 150 -0.32 -14.05 -12.55
C HIS A 150 0.03 -12.56 -12.62
N PHE A 151 -0.48 -11.77 -11.66
CA PHE A 151 -0.10 -10.38 -11.52
C PHE A 151 1.30 -10.24 -10.93
N ARG A 152 1.92 -9.11 -11.22
CA ARG A 152 3.09 -8.68 -10.47
C ARG A 152 2.76 -8.54 -8.97
N GLU A 153 3.76 -8.73 -8.17
CA GLU A 153 3.82 -8.90 -6.71
C GLU A 153 3.11 -7.86 -5.87
N ARG A 154 2.94 -6.64 -6.34
CA ARG A 154 2.13 -5.63 -5.63
C ARG A 154 0.69 -6.08 -5.42
N ALA A 155 0.27 -7.12 -6.14
CA ALA A 155 -1.03 -7.75 -5.99
C ALA A 155 -0.98 -9.12 -5.27
N LEU A 156 0.20 -9.66 -4.94
CA LEU A 156 0.32 -10.98 -4.29
C LEU A 156 -0.37 -11.05 -2.91
N GLY A 157 -0.48 -9.92 -2.21
CA GLY A 157 -1.20 -9.83 -0.94
C GLY A 157 -2.66 -9.41 -1.07
N THR A 158 -3.11 -9.01 -2.26
CA THR A 158 -4.45 -8.43 -2.47
C THR A 158 -5.38 -9.45 -3.12
N SER A 159 -6.34 -9.93 -2.37
CA SER A 159 -7.39 -10.80 -2.91
C SER A 159 -8.56 -9.98 -3.44
N VAL A 160 -9.24 -10.48 -4.47
CA VAL A 160 -10.52 -9.91 -4.95
C VAL A 160 -11.51 -9.78 -3.78
N GLY A 161 -11.53 -10.79 -2.88
CA GLY A 161 -12.37 -10.77 -1.69
C GLY A 161 -12.05 -9.60 -0.74
N MET A 162 -10.78 -9.24 -0.60
CA MET A 162 -10.36 -8.08 0.20
C MET A 162 -10.85 -6.76 -0.41
N PHE A 163 -10.64 -6.56 -1.72
CA PHE A 163 -11.13 -5.37 -2.41
C PHE A 163 -12.66 -5.27 -2.42
N ALA A 164 -13.35 -6.37 -2.66
CA ALA A 164 -14.81 -6.41 -2.59
C ALA A 164 -15.31 -6.05 -1.20
N SER A 165 -14.70 -6.62 -0.15
CA SER A 165 -15.06 -6.32 1.24
C SER A 165 -14.81 -4.85 1.59
N LYS A 166 -13.67 -4.29 1.16
CA LYS A 166 -13.37 -2.86 1.30
C LYS A 166 -14.39 -1.99 0.59
N HIS A 167 -14.65 -2.29 -0.68
CA HIS A 167 -15.61 -1.52 -1.50
C HIS A 167 -17.01 -1.52 -0.89
N ILE A 168 -17.47 -2.66 -0.36
CA ILE A 168 -18.76 -2.77 0.35
C ILE A 168 -18.76 -1.89 1.59
N ALA A 169 -17.72 -1.98 2.42
CA ALA A 169 -17.61 -1.20 3.66
C ALA A 169 -17.59 0.31 3.40
N ASP A 170 -16.91 0.75 2.33
CA ASP A 170 -16.74 2.17 2.00
C ASP A 170 -17.96 2.79 1.28
N ASN A 171 -18.77 1.98 0.55
CA ASN A 171 -19.79 2.51 -0.37
C ASN A 171 -21.24 2.10 -0.03
N ARG A 172 -21.45 1.32 1.03
CA ARG A 172 -22.78 0.96 1.53
C ARG A 172 -23.06 1.65 2.85
N SER A 173 -24.35 1.74 3.20
CA SER A 173 -24.68 2.07 4.62
C SER A 173 -24.13 0.98 5.53
N PRO A 174 -23.71 1.30 6.76
CA PRO A 174 -23.07 0.32 7.66
C PRO A 174 -23.89 -0.95 7.85
N GLN A 175 -25.21 -0.85 7.97
CA GLN A 175 -26.06 -2.03 8.09
C GLN A 175 -26.09 -2.89 6.83
N ALA A 176 -26.22 -2.29 5.64
CA ALA A 176 -26.19 -3.01 4.39
C ALA A 176 -24.82 -3.66 4.13
N ALA A 177 -23.73 -2.96 4.48
CA ALA A 177 -22.40 -3.51 4.41
C ALA A 177 -22.23 -4.76 5.28
N ILE A 178 -22.73 -4.74 6.51
CA ILE A 178 -22.67 -5.89 7.42
C ILE A 178 -23.40 -7.10 6.81
N ASP A 179 -24.58 -6.91 6.22
CA ASP A 179 -25.37 -7.99 5.67
C ASP A 179 -24.67 -8.61 4.44
N GLU A 180 -24.09 -7.79 3.56
CA GLU A 180 -23.28 -8.26 2.42
C GLU A 180 -21.99 -8.94 2.88
N LEU A 181 -21.25 -8.35 3.83
CA LEU A 181 -20.00 -8.91 4.36
C LEU A 181 -20.22 -10.25 5.08
N ARG A 182 -21.34 -10.42 5.79
CA ARG A 182 -21.71 -11.72 6.38
C ARG A 182 -21.95 -12.79 5.33
N THR A 183 -22.45 -12.42 4.16
CA THR A 183 -22.57 -13.35 3.03
C THR A 183 -21.18 -13.75 2.53
N ILE A 184 -20.28 -12.78 2.34
CA ILE A 184 -18.89 -13.05 1.96
C ILE A 184 -18.17 -13.92 3.01
N ASP A 185 -18.40 -13.68 4.30
CA ASP A 185 -17.81 -14.47 5.39
C ASP A 185 -18.21 -15.95 5.36
N LYS A 186 -19.41 -16.24 4.85
CA LYS A 186 -19.88 -17.63 4.64
C LYS A 186 -19.25 -18.28 3.41
N GLU A 187 -19.12 -17.53 2.32
CA GLU A 187 -18.55 -17.99 1.04
C GLU A 187 -17.01 -18.11 1.09
N LEU A 188 -16.37 -17.22 1.85
CA LEU A 188 -14.91 -17.15 2.03
C LEU A 188 -14.56 -17.24 3.53
N PRO A 189 -14.77 -18.38 4.19
CA PRO A 189 -14.53 -18.50 5.62
C PRO A 189 -13.04 -18.34 5.97
N GLY A 190 -12.80 -17.80 7.16
CA GLY A 190 -11.44 -17.67 7.71
C GLY A 190 -10.60 -16.53 7.09
N LYS A 191 -11.22 -15.55 6.47
CA LYS A 191 -10.52 -14.39 5.93
C LYS A 191 -10.51 -13.22 6.92
N TYR A 192 -9.32 -12.87 7.44
CA TYR A 192 -9.17 -11.80 8.44
C TYR A 192 -9.75 -10.47 7.97
N TYR A 193 -9.60 -10.12 6.69
CA TYR A 193 -10.07 -8.85 6.16
C TYR A 193 -11.61 -8.73 6.19
N VAL A 194 -12.35 -9.83 6.04
CA VAL A 194 -13.82 -9.79 6.17
C VAL A 194 -14.21 -9.48 7.60
N LYS A 195 -13.52 -10.09 8.59
CA LYS A 195 -13.72 -9.78 10.01
C LYS A 195 -13.34 -8.34 10.33
N PHE A 196 -12.23 -7.85 9.76
CA PHE A 196 -11.81 -6.46 9.92
C PHE A 196 -12.88 -5.48 9.45
N TYR A 197 -13.40 -5.65 8.21
CA TYR A 197 -14.43 -4.76 7.67
C TYR A 197 -15.78 -4.90 8.39
N LEU A 198 -16.15 -6.09 8.87
CA LEU A 198 -17.31 -6.24 9.78
C LEU A 198 -17.10 -5.42 11.07
N GLY A 199 -15.91 -5.48 11.66
CA GLY A 199 -15.56 -4.68 12.83
C GLY A 199 -15.67 -3.18 12.56
N SER A 200 -15.12 -2.69 11.44
CA SER A 200 -15.20 -1.28 11.06
C SER A 200 -16.64 -0.80 10.84
N CYS A 201 -17.49 -1.62 10.20
CA CYS A 201 -18.91 -1.30 10.03
C CYS A 201 -19.67 -1.25 11.34
N HIS A 202 -19.36 -2.13 12.30
CA HIS A 202 -19.96 -2.08 13.64
C HIS A 202 -19.52 -0.83 14.43
N ILE A 203 -18.28 -0.34 14.27
CA ILE A 203 -17.87 0.97 14.81
C ILE A 203 -18.75 2.08 14.22
N ALA A 204 -18.93 2.09 12.90
CA ALA A 204 -19.74 3.09 12.21
C ALA A 204 -21.23 3.06 12.62
N LEU A 205 -21.74 1.90 13.07
CA LEU A 205 -23.08 1.77 13.67
C LEU A 205 -23.16 2.22 15.13
N GLY A 206 -22.04 2.53 15.79
CA GLY A 206 -22.02 2.81 17.23
C GLY A 206 -22.12 1.56 18.10
N ASP A 207 -21.74 0.39 17.59
CA ASP A 207 -21.66 -0.87 18.34
C ASP A 207 -20.19 -1.31 18.54
N PRO A 208 -19.43 -0.59 19.37
CA PRO A 208 -18.00 -0.85 19.56
C PRO A 208 -17.71 -2.20 20.22
N LYS A 209 -18.67 -2.74 20.98
CA LYS A 209 -18.49 -4.04 21.64
C LYS A 209 -18.46 -5.19 20.64
N THR A 210 -19.41 -5.22 19.72
CA THR A 210 -19.43 -6.20 18.61
C THR A 210 -18.25 -5.97 17.66
N ALA A 211 -17.90 -4.72 17.40
CA ALA A 211 -16.72 -4.38 16.59
C ALA A 211 -15.46 -5.00 17.17
N LEU A 212 -15.22 -4.86 18.47
CA LEU A 212 -14.04 -5.42 19.14
C LEU A 212 -13.97 -6.95 18.97
N THR A 213 -15.09 -7.65 19.09
CA THR A 213 -15.14 -9.11 18.87
C THR A 213 -14.72 -9.49 17.45
N TYR A 214 -15.16 -8.74 16.43
CA TYR A 214 -14.76 -9.00 15.05
C TYR A 214 -13.29 -8.67 14.78
N LEU A 215 -12.78 -7.58 15.38
CA LEU A 215 -11.37 -7.19 15.22
C LEU A 215 -10.42 -8.17 15.93
N GLU A 216 -10.79 -8.69 17.09
CA GLU A 216 -10.06 -9.77 17.77
C GLU A 216 -10.06 -11.05 16.91
N ALA A 217 -11.20 -11.38 16.30
CA ALA A 217 -11.27 -12.51 15.38
C ALA A 217 -10.38 -12.30 14.14
N ALA A 218 -10.27 -11.05 13.65
CA ALA A 218 -9.36 -10.73 12.54
C ALA A 218 -7.88 -10.98 12.91
N LEU A 219 -7.44 -10.58 14.10
CA LEU A 219 -6.07 -10.85 14.58
C LEU A 219 -5.77 -12.34 14.68
N ASN A 220 -6.76 -13.16 15.09
CA ASN A 220 -6.59 -14.62 15.25
C ASN A 220 -6.55 -15.37 13.91
N LEU A 221 -6.82 -14.71 12.79
CA LEU A 221 -6.81 -15.30 11.44
C LEU A 221 -5.52 -14.97 10.67
N GLU A 222 -4.43 -14.73 11.37
CA GLU A 222 -3.09 -14.50 10.80
C GLU A 222 -3.10 -13.44 9.67
N PRO A 223 -3.45 -12.18 10.00
CA PRO A 223 -3.46 -11.10 9.03
C PRO A 223 -2.06 -10.83 8.48
N ASN A 224 -1.99 -10.22 7.29
CA ASN A 224 -0.71 -9.74 6.77
C ASN A 224 -0.08 -8.75 7.76
N GLU A 225 1.22 -8.81 7.90
CA GLU A 225 1.99 -8.02 8.88
C GLU A 225 1.70 -6.51 8.76
N GLN A 226 1.60 -5.99 7.53
CA GLN A 226 1.25 -4.60 7.24
C GLN A 226 -0.16 -4.18 7.69
N ASP A 227 -1.09 -5.14 7.88
CA ASP A 227 -2.48 -4.85 8.25
C ASP A 227 -2.71 -4.89 9.76
N ILE A 228 -1.80 -5.51 10.53
CA ILE A 228 -1.92 -5.69 11.97
C ILE A 228 -2.03 -4.35 12.70
N ALA A 229 -1.20 -3.37 12.33
CA ALA A 229 -1.24 -2.03 12.93
C ALA A 229 -2.61 -1.34 12.71
N SER A 230 -3.23 -1.55 11.54
CA SER A 230 -4.58 -1.06 11.25
C SER A 230 -5.63 -1.71 12.14
N ILE A 231 -5.53 -3.03 12.36
CA ILE A 231 -6.47 -3.74 13.23
C ILE A 231 -6.35 -3.19 14.67
N TYR A 232 -5.13 -2.99 15.19
CA TYR A 232 -4.94 -2.38 16.52
C TYR A 232 -5.48 -0.95 16.59
N SER A 233 -5.34 -0.14 15.54
CA SER A 233 -5.93 1.19 15.50
C SER A 233 -7.46 1.13 15.64
N TYR A 234 -8.14 0.28 14.87
CA TYR A 234 -9.60 0.11 14.97
C TYR A 234 -10.07 -0.48 16.31
N MET A 235 -9.30 -1.39 16.91
CA MET A 235 -9.56 -1.86 18.28
C MET A 235 -9.42 -0.70 19.29
N GLY A 236 -8.43 0.16 19.09
CA GLY A 236 -8.27 1.39 19.87
C GLY A 236 -9.49 2.32 19.75
N VAL A 237 -10.04 2.49 18.55
CA VAL A 237 -11.30 3.24 18.34
C VAL A 237 -12.45 2.61 19.11
N ALA A 238 -12.64 1.29 18.97
CA ALA A 238 -13.72 0.60 19.66
C ALA A 238 -13.63 0.75 21.18
N LEU A 239 -12.45 0.54 21.77
CA LEU A 239 -12.21 0.71 23.21
C LEU A 239 -12.39 2.17 23.67
N LYS A 240 -11.93 3.14 22.87
CA LYS A 240 -12.16 4.57 23.11
C LYS A 240 -13.65 4.90 23.15
N ASP A 241 -14.44 4.36 22.22
CA ASP A 241 -15.89 4.61 22.16
C ASP A 241 -16.65 3.92 23.31
N MET A 242 -16.10 2.84 23.87
CA MET A 242 -16.58 2.24 25.12
C MET A 242 -16.16 3.00 26.38
N GLY A 243 -15.27 4.00 26.25
CA GLY A 243 -14.72 4.73 27.40
C GLY A 243 -13.57 4.01 28.11
N GLU A 244 -13.10 2.88 27.57
CA GLU A 244 -12.03 2.03 28.13
C GLU A 244 -10.66 2.57 27.75
N TYR A 245 -10.37 3.84 28.09
CA TYR A 245 -9.20 4.58 27.60
C TYR A 245 -7.87 3.93 27.95
N ARG A 246 -7.73 3.31 29.13
CA ARG A 246 -6.47 2.62 29.51
C ARG A 246 -6.23 1.35 28.68
N GLN A 247 -7.29 0.62 28.37
CA GLN A 247 -7.19 -0.56 27.50
C GLN A 247 -6.89 -0.12 26.07
N ALA A 248 -7.53 0.97 25.59
CA ALA A 248 -7.24 1.55 24.29
C ALA A 248 -5.75 1.90 24.14
N LEU A 249 -5.17 2.57 25.13
CA LEU A 249 -3.73 2.91 25.14
C LEU A 249 -2.84 1.66 25.06
N SER A 250 -3.19 0.60 25.78
CA SER A 250 -2.42 -0.66 25.75
C SER A 250 -2.44 -1.33 24.36
N ILE A 251 -3.58 -1.29 23.68
CA ILE A 251 -3.73 -1.85 22.33
C ILE A 251 -3.07 -0.96 21.29
N LEU A 252 -3.26 0.35 21.36
CA LEU A 252 -2.65 1.31 20.43
C LEU A 252 -1.12 1.28 20.50
N LYS A 253 -0.55 1.03 21.68
CA LYS A 253 0.90 0.88 21.85
C LYS A 253 1.46 -0.28 21.03
N LYS A 254 0.73 -1.40 20.90
CA LYS A 254 1.13 -2.50 20.02
C LYS A 254 1.13 -2.09 18.55
N GLY A 255 0.17 -1.26 18.15
CA GLY A 255 0.14 -0.72 16.78
C GLY A 255 1.28 0.26 16.51
N GLU A 256 1.62 1.11 17.48
CA GLU A 256 2.79 2.01 17.40
C GLU A 256 4.11 1.25 17.25
N GLU A 257 4.27 0.14 17.97
CA GLU A 257 5.48 -0.69 17.90
C GLU A 257 5.68 -1.32 16.51
N LEU A 258 4.60 -1.56 15.76
CA LEU A 258 4.63 -2.10 14.40
C LEU A 258 4.82 -1.02 13.34
N ASP A 259 4.22 0.16 13.54
CA ASP A 259 4.28 1.26 12.58
C ASP A 259 4.27 2.61 13.30
N GLN A 260 5.44 3.26 13.36
CA GLN A 260 5.67 4.53 14.04
C GLN A 260 5.31 5.76 13.19
N GLU A 261 4.81 5.58 11.98
CA GLU A 261 4.41 6.68 11.08
C GLU A 261 2.88 6.89 11.04
N ARG A 262 2.13 6.13 11.80
CA ARG A 262 0.67 6.17 11.82
C ARG A 262 0.14 7.31 12.69
N THR A 263 -0.27 8.38 12.05
CA THR A 263 -0.87 9.56 12.70
C THR A 263 -2.16 9.24 13.44
N ASP A 264 -2.98 8.32 12.93
CA ASP A 264 -4.25 7.89 13.55
C ASP A 264 -4.02 7.25 14.93
N ILE A 265 -2.98 6.45 15.10
CA ILE A 265 -2.63 5.83 16.39
C ILE A 265 -2.25 6.90 17.40
N TYR A 266 -1.36 7.83 17.05
CA TYR A 266 -0.96 8.91 17.96
C TYR A 266 -2.12 9.85 18.30
N ASN A 267 -3.00 10.15 17.35
CA ASN A 267 -4.20 10.95 17.60
C ASN A 267 -5.11 10.26 18.62
N LEU A 268 -5.37 8.95 18.46
CA LEU A 268 -6.18 8.17 19.39
C LEU A 268 -5.54 8.09 20.79
N MET A 269 -4.23 7.87 20.87
CA MET A 269 -3.48 7.87 22.14
C MET A 269 -3.57 9.23 22.82
N GLY A 270 -3.37 10.30 22.06
CA GLY A 270 -3.53 11.68 22.57
C GLY A 270 -4.91 11.95 23.13
N PHE A 271 -5.95 11.52 22.41
CA PHE A 271 -7.33 11.62 22.88
C PHE A 271 -7.59 10.82 24.17
N CYS A 272 -7.09 9.58 24.25
CA CYS A 272 -7.25 8.75 25.43
C CYS A 272 -6.55 9.39 26.66
N HIS A 273 -5.33 9.89 26.52
CA HIS A 273 -4.61 10.62 27.57
C HIS A 273 -5.36 11.90 28.00
N PHE A 274 -5.90 12.65 27.03
CA PHE A 274 -6.73 13.82 27.34
C PHE A 274 -7.95 13.46 28.20
N LYS A 275 -8.65 12.38 27.86
CA LYS A 275 -9.81 11.89 28.66
C LYS A 275 -9.41 11.44 30.06
N LEU A 276 -8.19 10.91 30.21
CA LEU A 276 -7.63 10.52 31.51
C LEU A 276 -7.03 11.71 32.30
N LYS A 277 -7.06 12.93 31.74
CA LYS A 277 -6.45 14.15 32.31
C LYS A 277 -4.92 14.09 32.41
N GLU A 278 -4.29 13.27 31.59
CA GLU A 278 -2.85 13.10 31.46
C GLU A 278 -2.33 14.06 30.37
N ASN A 279 -2.47 15.39 30.62
CA ASN A 279 -2.32 16.42 29.59
C ASN A 279 -0.94 16.45 28.93
N GLU A 280 0.16 16.22 29.67
CA GLU A 280 1.52 16.17 29.11
C GLU A 280 1.67 15.01 28.11
N ALA A 281 1.14 13.82 28.45
CA ALA A 281 1.18 12.67 27.59
C ALA A 281 0.31 12.88 26.34
N ALA A 282 -0.87 13.52 26.49
CA ALA A 282 -1.72 13.90 25.36
C ALA A 282 -0.99 14.85 24.40
N ILE A 283 -0.35 15.91 24.93
CA ILE A 283 0.43 16.86 24.13
C ILE A 283 1.58 16.15 23.39
N THR A 284 2.25 15.22 24.04
CA THR A 284 3.35 14.47 23.42
C THR A 284 2.86 13.69 22.19
N ASN A 285 1.73 12.99 22.31
CA ASN A 285 1.16 12.23 21.20
C ASN A 285 0.66 13.14 20.06
N PHE A 286 -0.10 14.21 20.36
CA PHE A 286 -0.53 15.15 19.32
C PHE A 286 0.65 15.89 18.66
N LYS A 287 1.75 16.14 19.37
CA LYS A 287 2.97 16.67 18.76
C LYS A 287 3.60 15.69 17.79
N LYS A 288 3.53 14.39 18.07
CA LYS A 288 3.99 13.37 17.12
C LYS A 288 3.13 13.39 15.85
N VAL A 289 1.81 13.58 15.97
CA VAL A 289 0.94 13.76 14.79
C VAL A 289 1.39 14.95 13.95
N ILE A 290 1.52 16.14 14.53
CA ILE A 290 1.89 17.35 13.75
C ILE A 290 3.35 17.32 13.26
N GLN A 291 4.21 16.46 13.80
CA GLN A 291 5.54 16.19 13.27
C GLN A 291 5.46 15.35 11.99
N LEU A 292 4.55 14.36 11.94
CA LEU A 292 4.34 13.49 10.79
C LEU A 292 3.45 14.16 9.73
N ASP A 293 2.43 14.89 10.17
CA ASP A 293 1.52 15.68 9.34
C ASP A 293 1.39 17.12 9.87
N PRO A 294 2.24 18.05 9.42
CA PRO A 294 2.18 19.46 9.83
C PRO A 294 0.89 20.19 9.44
N THR A 295 0.04 19.59 8.60
CA THR A 295 -1.22 20.20 8.13
C THR A 295 -2.42 19.83 9.00
N SER A 296 -2.27 18.95 9.99
CA SER A 296 -3.35 18.51 10.87
C SER A 296 -3.82 19.59 11.83
N ALA A 297 -4.66 20.49 11.36
CA ALA A 297 -5.20 21.62 12.13
C ALA A 297 -5.87 21.19 13.45
N ILE A 298 -6.57 20.06 13.42
CA ILE A 298 -7.29 19.54 14.60
C ILE A 298 -6.32 19.16 15.74
N ASP A 299 -5.12 18.67 15.43
CA ASP A 299 -4.16 18.28 16.46
C ASP A 299 -3.45 19.48 17.08
N TYR A 300 -3.25 20.57 16.34
CA TYR A 300 -2.88 21.86 16.94
C TYR A 300 -3.96 22.34 17.94
N ALA A 301 -5.25 22.22 17.59
CA ALA A 301 -6.33 22.59 18.48
C ALA A 301 -6.43 21.67 19.71
N ASN A 302 -6.14 20.38 19.56
CA ASN A 302 -6.06 19.41 20.64
C ASN A 302 -4.91 19.74 21.61
N ILE A 303 -3.72 20.09 21.09
CA ILE A 303 -2.59 20.57 21.91
C ILE A 303 -2.99 21.82 22.67
N ALA A 304 -3.65 22.79 22.02
CA ALA A 304 -4.11 24.01 22.66
C ALA A 304 -5.09 23.73 23.81
N SER A 305 -6.03 22.79 23.61
CA SER A 305 -6.99 22.39 24.63
C SER A 305 -6.29 21.82 25.87
N ASN A 306 -5.27 21.00 25.70
CA ASN A 306 -4.49 20.47 26.80
C ASN A 306 -3.70 21.57 27.52
N TYR A 307 -3.08 22.53 26.82
CA TYR A 307 -2.40 23.67 27.44
C TYR A 307 -3.39 24.56 28.21
N ARG A 308 -4.60 24.78 27.68
CA ARG A 308 -5.67 25.50 28.40
C ARG A 308 -6.01 24.79 29.71
N ASP A 309 -6.23 23.48 29.68
CA ASP A 309 -6.62 22.70 30.86
C ASP A 309 -5.50 22.66 31.92
N MET A 310 -4.24 22.88 31.50
CA MET A 310 -3.09 23.06 32.39
C MET A 310 -2.89 24.51 32.88
N GLY A 311 -3.76 25.45 32.50
CA GLY A 311 -3.64 26.87 32.84
C GLY A 311 -2.52 27.60 32.08
N GLN A 312 -1.93 27.01 31.04
CA GLN A 312 -0.85 27.62 30.23
C GLN A 312 -1.44 28.45 29.09
N THR A 313 -2.15 29.56 29.48
CA THR A 313 -2.97 30.39 28.58
C THR A 313 -2.21 30.87 27.34
N ALA A 314 -1.01 31.41 27.50
CA ALA A 314 -0.22 31.93 26.37
C ALA A 314 0.11 30.85 25.32
N LYS A 315 0.41 29.62 25.75
CA LYS A 315 0.64 28.50 24.82
C LYS A 315 -0.67 28.06 24.17
N ALA A 316 -1.75 27.98 24.93
CA ALA A 316 -3.06 27.61 24.39
C ALA A 316 -3.48 28.58 23.28
N ILE A 317 -3.38 29.89 23.51
CA ILE A 317 -3.70 30.92 22.51
C ILE A 317 -2.88 30.68 21.24
N ARG A 318 -1.56 30.54 21.37
CA ARG A 318 -0.67 30.32 20.23
C ARG A 318 -1.07 29.10 19.39
N TYR A 319 -1.32 27.97 20.03
CA TYR A 319 -1.68 26.74 19.32
C TYR A 319 -3.09 26.81 18.71
N TYR A 320 -4.07 27.48 19.34
CA TYR A 320 -5.38 27.74 18.72
C TYR A 320 -5.25 28.66 17.49
N GLU A 321 -4.41 29.68 17.52
CA GLU A 321 -4.15 30.53 16.36
C GLU A 321 -3.54 29.75 15.20
N MET A 322 -2.57 28.87 15.49
CA MET A 322 -1.99 27.98 14.47
C MET A 322 -3.05 27.06 13.87
N ALA A 323 -3.89 26.45 14.68
CA ALA A 323 -4.99 25.58 14.23
C ALA A 323 -5.93 26.34 13.29
N LEU A 324 -6.39 27.54 13.70
CA LEU A 324 -7.32 28.35 12.93
C LEU A 324 -6.71 28.99 11.67
N THR A 325 -5.38 29.10 11.63
CA THR A 325 -4.66 29.52 10.40
C THR A 325 -4.70 28.40 9.36
N LEU A 326 -4.61 27.15 9.79
CA LEU A 326 -4.69 25.98 8.91
C LEU A 326 -6.13 25.65 8.52
N ASP A 327 -7.04 25.69 9.48
CA ASP A 327 -8.47 25.45 9.25
C ASP A 327 -9.33 26.39 10.14
N GLY A 328 -9.83 27.48 9.53
CA GLY A 328 -10.71 28.44 10.20
C GLY A 328 -12.08 27.87 10.58
N SER A 329 -12.46 26.67 10.17
CA SER A 329 -13.78 26.09 10.45
C SER A 329 -13.86 25.39 11.82
N ILE A 330 -12.73 25.20 12.53
CA ILE A 330 -12.70 24.51 13.84
C ILE A 330 -13.37 25.38 14.91
N GLU A 331 -14.67 25.15 15.10
CA GLU A 331 -15.55 25.99 15.92
C GLU A 331 -15.11 26.05 17.40
N PHE A 332 -14.81 24.89 18.02
CA PHE A 332 -14.37 24.86 19.41
C PHE A 332 -13.03 25.58 19.64
N ALA A 333 -12.13 25.59 18.65
CA ALA A 333 -10.86 26.31 18.74
C ALA A 333 -11.10 27.82 18.74
N ARG A 334 -12.01 28.30 17.87
CA ARG A 334 -12.40 29.71 17.79
C ARG A 334 -13.05 30.18 19.09
N GLU A 335 -14.00 29.42 19.61
CA GLU A 335 -14.68 29.77 20.87
C GLU A 335 -13.72 29.84 22.05
N ASN A 336 -12.82 28.84 22.18
CA ASN A 336 -11.86 28.84 23.27
C ASN A 336 -10.84 29.97 23.14
N LEU A 337 -10.38 30.31 21.92
CA LEU A 337 -9.49 31.42 21.67
C LEU A 337 -10.11 32.76 22.11
N VAL A 338 -11.38 32.99 21.77
CA VAL A 338 -12.12 34.21 22.19
C VAL A 338 -12.24 34.27 23.72
N LYS A 339 -12.61 33.17 24.37
CA LYS A 339 -12.70 33.10 25.85
C LYS A 339 -11.35 33.40 26.51
N LEU A 340 -10.26 32.86 26.03
CA LEU A 340 -8.95 33.09 26.62
C LEU A 340 -8.46 34.54 26.43
N LYS A 341 -8.67 35.13 25.25
CA LYS A 341 -8.29 36.53 24.99
C LYS A 341 -9.17 37.53 25.75
N GLY A 342 -10.43 37.19 26.04
CA GLY A 342 -11.35 38.04 26.83
C GLY A 342 -11.11 37.95 28.32
N GLN A 343 -10.34 37.02 28.84
CA GLN A 343 -9.95 36.92 30.26
C GLN A 343 -8.68 37.72 30.58
N ASP A 344 -7.89 38.09 29.58
CA ASP A 344 -6.68 38.91 29.72
C ASP A 344 -6.94 40.41 29.47
N ALA A 345 -8.18 40.83 29.18
CA ALA A 345 -8.64 42.21 29.05
C ALA A 345 -9.42 42.67 30.26
#